data_08d3f4c25b09fa26191c38b41c46b920
#
_entry.id   08d3f4c25b09fa26191c38b41c46b920
#
_cell.length_a   1.000
_cell.length_b   1.000
_cell.length_c   1.000
_cell.angle_alpha   90.00
_cell.angle_beta   90.00
_cell.angle_gamma   90.00
#
_symmetry.space_group_name_H-M   'P 1'
#
loop_
_entity.id
_entity.type
_entity.pdbx_description
1 polymer ?
#
loop_
_entity_poly.entity_id
_entity_poly.type
_entity_poly.pdbx_seq_one_letter_code
_entity_poly.pdbx_strand_id
1 'polypeptide(L)' 'MIDDSYPDVCIAPYPPVLTCDDIPNNNFEVLPLDPHGFDREEDGIGCET' A
#
# COMPACT_ATOMS: atom_id res chain seq x y z
N MET A 1 -1.21 -10.90 -9.80
CA MET A 1 -2.27 -9.92 -9.61
C MET A 1 -1.77 -8.74 -8.77
N ILE A 2 -2.32 -7.58 -9.01
CA ILE A 2 -1.89 -6.34 -8.34
C ILE A 2 -3.10 -5.66 -7.72
N ASP A 3 -2.91 -5.13 -6.53
CA ASP A 3 -3.98 -4.36 -5.86
C ASP A 3 -4.07 -2.97 -6.50
N ASP A 4 -5.26 -2.63 -6.98
CA ASP A 4 -5.47 -1.35 -7.68
C ASP A 4 -5.33 -0.13 -6.77
N SER A 5 -5.35 -0.34 -5.45
CA SER A 5 -5.17 0.77 -4.50
C SER A 5 -3.74 1.30 -4.48
N TYR A 6 -2.81 0.60 -5.10
CA TYR A 6 -1.40 0.94 -5.08
C TYR A 6 -0.84 0.97 -6.51
N PRO A 7 -1.20 2.00 -7.30
CA PRO A 7 -0.88 2.01 -8.72
C PRO A 7 0.60 2.11 -9.05
N ASP A 8 1.41 2.64 -8.13
CA ASP A 8 2.85 2.82 -8.38
C ASP A 8 3.67 1.58 -8.09
N VAL A 9 3.11 0.60 -7.41
CA VAL A 9 3.85 -0.57 -6.96
C VAL A 9 3.03 -1.83 -7.19
N CYS A 10 3.72 -2.97 -7.21
CA CYS A 10 3.07 -4.27 -7.39
C CYS A 10 2.83 -4.88 -6.01
N ILE A 11 1.63 -4.72 -5.50
CA ILE A 11 1.24 -5.23 -4.19
C ILE A 11 0.20 -6.33 -4.39
N ALA A 12 0.43 -7.48 -3.77
CA ALA A 12 -0.53 -8.58 -3.85
C ALA A 12 -1.85 -8.17 -3.20
N PRO A 13 -3.00 -8.58 -3.77
CA PRO A 13 -4.29 -8.22 -3.20
C PRO A 13 -4.47 -8.78 -1.79
N TYR A 14 -5.19 -8.02 -0.97
CA TYR A 14 -5.61 -8.48 0.34
C TYR A 14 -6.68 -9.58 0.18
N PRO A 15 -6.77 -10.61 1.03
CA PRO A 15 -5.79 -11.04 2.00
C PRO A 15 -4.64 -11.83 1.39
N PRO A 16 -3.55 -12.08 2.10
CA PRO A 16 -3.31 -11.65 3.48
C PRO A 16 -2.88 -10.20 3.56
N VAL A 17 -3.00 -9.62 4.75
CA VAL A 17 -2.56 -8.25 4.96
C VAL A 17 -1.03 -8.20 4.93
N LEU A 18 -0.50 -7.21 4.22
CA LEU A 18 0.94 -6.99 4.15
C LEU A 18 1.28 -5.76 4.98
N THR A 19 2.54 -5.67 5.41
CA THR A 19 3.03 -4.51 6.15
C THR A 19 4.16 -3.88 5.35
N CYS A 20 4.58 -2.69 5.78
CA CYS A 20 5.70 -2.02 5.10
C CYS A 20 6.97 -2.84 5.15
N ASP A 21 7.13 -3.70 6.18
CA ASP A 21 8.29 -4.58 6.28
C ASP A 21 8.24 -5.73 5.28
N ASP A 22 7.07 -6.03 4.75
CA ASP A 22 6.89 -7.13 3.81
C ASP A 22 7.20 -6.73 2.37
N ILE A 23 7.37 -5.45 2.12
CA ILE A 23 7.59 -4.93 0.77
C ILE A 23 8.80 -3.99 0.76
N PRO A 24 9.51 -3.89 -0.37
CA PRO A 24 10.68 -3.01 -0.47
C PRO A 24 10.33 -1.56 -0.80
N ASN A 25 9.08 -1.27 -1.11
CA ASN A 25 8.66 0.05 -1.58
C ASN A 25 8.33 0.98 -0.42
N ASN A 26 8.63 2.26 -0.60
CA ASN A 26 8.30 3.31 0.37
C ASN A 26 7.77 4.53 -0.38
N ASN A 27 6.99 5.35 0.31
CA ASN A 27 6.52 6.64 -0.23
C ASN A 27 5.80 6.48 -1.58
N PHE A 28 4.91 5.50 -1.68
CA PHE A 28 4.16 5.25 -2.91
C PHE A 28 2.72 5.77 -2.79
N GLU A 29 2.09 6.00 -3.93
CA GLU A 29 0.71 6.48 -3.96
C GLU A 29 -0.25 5.41 -3.44
N VAL A 30 -1.22 5.84 -2.62
CA VAL A 30 -2.26 4.97 -2.09
C VAL A 30 -3.61 5.58 -2.42
N LEU A 31 -4.46 4.79 -3.07
CA LEU A 31 -5.83 5.20 -3.40
C LEU A 31 -6.80 4.76 -2.30
N PRO A 32 -8.02 5.31 -2.28
CA PRO A 32 -9.03 4.93 -1.26
C PRO A 32 -9.23 3.43 -1.20
N LEU A 33 -9.70 2.97 -0.06
CA LEU A 33 -9.91 1.60 0.35
C LEU A 33 -8.68 0.98 0.99
N ASP A 34 -7.47 1.28 0.50
CA ASP A 34 -6.21 0.89 1.16
C ASP A 34 -6.35 -0.37 2.03
N PRO A 35 -6.65 -1.55 1.41
CA PRO A 35 -6.98 -2.75 2.19
C PRO A 35 -5.87 -3.23 3.12
N HIS A 36 -4.60 -2.95 2.79
CA HIS A 36 -3.47 -3.33 3.63
C HIS A 36 -3.18 -2.30 4.73
N GLY A 37 -3.76 -1.11 4.65
CA GLY A 37 -3.55 -0.08 5.65
C GLY A 37 -2.18 0.57 5.61
N PHE A 38 -1.62 0.73 4.42
CA PHE A 38 -0.30 1.36 4.29
C PHE A 38 -0.32 2.86 4.54
N ASP A 39 -1.48 3.50 4.34
CA ASP A 39 -1.61 4.94 4.49
C ASP A 39 -2.33 5.27 5.80
N ARG A 40 -1.62 5.21 6.90
CA ARG A 40 -2.20 5.45 8.22
C ARG A 40 -2.63 6.88 8.44
N GLU A 41 -1.95 7.82 7.79
CA GLU A 41 -2.24 9.24 7.95
C GLU A 41 -3.25 9.74 6.94
N GLU A 42 -3.65 8.87 6.02
CA GLU A 42 -4.64 9.19 4.99
C GLU A 42 -4.23 10.40 4.16
N ASP A 43 -2.94 10.50 3.87
CA ASP A 43 -2.40 11.58 3.05
C ASP A 43 -2.12 11.14 1.60
N GLY A 44 -2.49 9.91 1.27
CA GLY A 44 -2.29 9.39 -0.06
C GLY A 44 -0.92 8.77 -0.31
N ILE A 45 -0.08 8.70 0.72
CA ILE A 45 1.27 8.14 0.60
C ILE A 45 1.41 6.95 1.55
N GLY A 46 1.75 5.79 0.99
CA GLY A 46 1.93 4.57 1.77
C GLY A 46 3.38 4.37 2.19
N CYS A 47 3.59 3.72 3.32
CA CYS A 47 4.91 3.40 3.87
C CYS A 47 5.82 4.64 3.89
N GLU A 48 5.26 5.74 4.34
CA GLU A 48 5.98 7.02 4.39
C GLU A 48 7.16 6.94 5.35
N THR A 49 8.30 7.42 4.90
CA THR A 49 9.51 7.47 5.73
C THR A 49 10.12 8.85 5.70
#